data_68a1b84c81f0e06f3da8f274ccd05f2e
#
_entry.id   68a1b84c81f0e06f3da8f274ccd05f2e
#
_cell.length_a   1.000
_cell.length_b   1.000
_cell.length_c   1.000
_cell.angle_alpha   90.00
_cell.angle_beta   90.00
_cell.angle_gamma   90.00
#
_symmetry.space_group_name_H-M   'P 1'
#
loop_
_entity.id
_entity.type
_entity.pdbx_description
1 polymer ?
#
loop_
_entity_poly.entity_id
_entity_poly.type
_entity_poly.pdbx_seq_one_letter_code
_entity_poly.pdbx_strand_id
1 'polypeptide(L)'
;MQQLSLHLAENLAELDARFGASADYYAKEIMIYHCRGCIVLFDGMASLDSLWELLLDAASRQALQQPCPCTGQEVYEHILHGSASPAESTPVEDLPDLVKRLTAGMAVLLLDGCAKGIAFSVQALKYRSVDEPEGEGNLRGSREGFADLLRVNLSLLRRLVRTDDLVLEVAQADTAAGTEYAICYCRGKADPAMVRQVRQTLAAAKPELLLDSSYFVPWLLPSRARLFTPVSYTQRPAAASAKLCEGRIVVLVNGSPSAMVLPALFCENFECLDDYASTAVFASCLLYTSPSPRDYAAS
;
A
#
# COMPACT_ATOMS: atom_id res chain seq x y z
N MET A 1 -8.76 -21.80 -13.21
CA MET A 1 -8.00 -20.55 -13.52
C MET A 1 -9.00 -19.59 -14.10
N GLN A 2 -9.16 -18.41 -13.51
CA GLN A 2 -10.12 -17.40 -13.98
C GLN A 2 -9.41 -16.62 -15.08
N GLN A 3 -9.76 -16.92 -16.35
CA GLN A 3 -9.21 -16.22 -17.51
C GLN A 3 -9.72 -14.77 -17.54
N LEU A 4 -8.97 -13.88 -18.18
CA LEU A 4 -9.44 -12.53 -18.47
C LEU A 4 -10.56 -12.58 -19.52
N SER A 5 -11.56 -11.71 -19.34
CA SER A 5 -12.66 -11.56 -20.31
C SER A 5 -12.20 -10.74 -21.51
N LEU A 6 -12.82 -10.99 -22.67
CA LEU A 6 -12.71 -10.11 -23.86
C LEU A 6 -13.33 -8.72 -23.60
N HIS A 7 -14.26 -8.62 -22.66
CA HIS A 7 -14.93 -7.38 -22.33
C HIS A 7 -14.14 -6.65 -21.22
N LEU A 8 -13.57 -5.51 -21.55
CA LEU A 8 -12.82 -4.68 -20.61
C LEU A 8 -13.61 -4.36 -19.34
N ALA A 9 -14.91 -4.05 -19.48
CA ALA A 9 -15.78 -3.70 -18.36
C ALA A 9 -15.90 -4.82 -17.31
N GLU A 10 -15.91 -6.10 -17.71
CA GLU A 10 -15.97 -7.24 -16.80
C GLU A 10 -14.68 -7.39 -15.99
N ASN A 11 -13.54 -7.21 -16.65
CA ASN A 11 -12.23 -7.25 -16.01
C ASN A 11 -12.08 -6.10 -14.99
N LEU A 12 -12.53 -4.89 -15.34
CA LEU A 12 -12.50 -3.74 -14.43
C LEU A 12 -13.45 -3.93 -13.25
N ALA A 13 -14.65 -4.46 -13.45
CA ALA A 13 -15.59 -4.76 -12.36
C ALA A 13 -15.00 -5.75 -11.34
N GLU A 14 -14.28 -6.77 -11.81
CA GLU A 14 -13.61 -7.74 -10.95
C GLU A 14 -12.45 -7.09 -10.16
N LEU A 15 -11.66 -6.20 -10.79
CA LEU A 15 -10.60 -5.46 -10.13
C LEU A 15 -11.15 -4.45 -9.12
N ASP A 16 -12.23 -3.75 -9.46
CA ASP A 16 -12.89 -2.80 -8.55
C ASP A 16 -13.49 -3.52 -7.33
N ALA A 17 -14.03 -4.72 -7.50
CA ALA A 17 -14.51 -5.53 -6.38
C ALA A 17 -13.36 -5.93 -5.43
N ARG A 18 -12.15 -6.11 -5.97
CA ARG A 18 -10.95 -6.48 -5.18
C ARG A 18 -10.25 -5.27 -4.58
N PHE A 19 -10.06 -4.21 -5.35
CA PHE A 19 -9.18 -3.10 -4.99
C PHE A 19 -9.89 -1.77 -4.82
N GLY A 20 -11.15 -1.63 -5.24
CA GLY A 20 -11.88 -0.36 -5.24
C GLY A 20 -12.04 0.29 -3.86
N ALA A 21 -11.90 -0.47 -2.77
CA ALA A 21 -11.86 0.07 -1.41
C ALA A 21 -10.50 0.68 -1.03
N SER A 22 -9.45 0.50 -1.85
CA SER A 22 -8.09 0.95 -1.56
C SER A 22 -7.79 2.24 -2.31
N ALA A 23 -7.38 3.28 -1.61
CA ALA A 23 -7.18 4.63 -2.15
C ALA A 23 -5.94 4.75 -3.06
N ASP A 24 -5.05 3.77 -3.02
CA ASP A 24 -3.87 3.68 -3.89
C ASP A 24 -4.15 2.94 -5.21
N TYR A 25 -5.32 2.29 -5.35
CA TYR A 25 -5.74 1.66 -6.59
C TYR A 25 -6.14 2.71 -7.61
N TYR A 26 -5.54 2.64 -8.79
CA TYR A 26 -5.76 3.57 -9.87
C TYR A 26 -6.07 2.81 -11.16
N ALA A 27 -7.22 3.12 -11.75
CA ALA A 27 -7.66 2.62 -13.05
C ALA A 27 -8.06 3.80 -13.94
N LYS A 28 -7.43 3.96 -15.09
CA LYS A 28 -7.73 5.03 -16.05
C LYS A 28 -8.00 4.47 -17.42
N GLU A 29 -9.20 4.73 -17.91
CA GLU A 29 -9.55 4.44 -19.30
C GLU A 29 -8.77 5.35 -20.26
N ILE A 30 -8.28 4.78 -21.34
CA ILE A 30 -7.52 5.44 -22.38
C ILE A 30 -7.93 4.94 -23.76
N MET A 31 -7.58 5.68 -24.79
CA MET A 31 -7.71 5.25 -26.18
C MET A 31 -6.33 5.07 -26.79
N ILE A 32 -6.03 3.87 -27.27
CA ILE A 32 -4.79 3.54 -27.99
C ILE A 32 -5.15 3.00 -29.37
N TYR A 33 -4.68 3.60 -30.44
CA TYR A 33 -4.97 3.18 -31.82
C TYR A 33 -6.47 2.95 -32.11
N HIS A 34 -7.34 3.80 -31.61
CA HIS A 34 -8.80 3.68 -31.68
C HIS A 34 -9.42 2.50 -30.89
N CYS A 35 -8.62 1.75 -30.13
CA CYS A 35 -9.10 0.72 -29.23
C CYS A 35 -9.24 1.28 -27.81
N ARG A 36 -10.35 0.93 -27.14
CA ARG A 36 -10.53 1.25 -25.70
C ARG A 36 -9.62 0.35 -24.87
N GLY A 37 -8.93 0.95 -23.93
CA GLY A 37 -8.12 0.24 -22.97
C GLY A 37 -8.21 0.89 -21.60
N CYS A 38 -7.63 0.24 -20.60
CA CYS A 38 -7.48 0.77 -19.27
C CYS A 38 -6.08 0.47 -18.72
N ILE A 39 -5.45 1.49 -18.18
CA ILE A 39 -4.22 1.35 -17.39
C ILE A 39 -4.61 1.18 -15.93
N VAL A 40 -4.12 0.11 -15.33
CA VAL A 40 -4.33 -0.22 -13.93
C VAL A 40 -2.99 -0.27 -13.21
N LEU A 41 -2.88 0.37 -12.06
CA LEU A 41 -1.65 0.39 -11.25
C LEU A 41 -1.97 0.76 -9.78
N PHE A 42 -0.97 0.63 -8.91
CA PHE A 42 -1.00 1.23 -7.58
C PHE A 42 -0.18 2.52 -7.54
N ASP A 43 -0.81 3.61 -7.07
CA ASP A 43 -0.18 4.91 -6.89
C ASP A 43 1.02 4.80 -5.93
N GLY A 44 2.12 5.46 -6.29
CA GLY A 44 3.38 5.41 -5.54
C GLY A 44 4.22 4.13 -5.76
N MET A 45 3.71 3.12 -6.48
CA MET A 45 4.48 1.93 -6.86
C MET A 45 4.91 1.95 -8.32
N ALA A 46 4.09 2.46 -9.22
CA ALA A 46 4.40 2.65 -10.64
C ALA A 46 4.39 4.14 -11.01
N SER A 47 5.24 4.55 -11.95
CA SER A 47 5.29 5.92 -12.47
C SER A 47 4.37 6.09 -13.66
N LEU A 48 3.32 6.90 -13.49
CA LEU A 48 2.45 7.31 -14.59
C LEU A 48 3.21 8.13 -15.64
N ASP A 49 4.12 8.99 -15.22
CA ASP A 49 4.89 9.85 -16.12
C ASP A 49 5.78 8.99 -17.04
N SER A 50 6.51 8.03 -16.46
CA SER A 50 7.34 7.09 -17.23
C SER A 50 6.49 6.23 -18.18
N LEU A 51 5.32 5.79 -17.75
CA LEU A 51 4.39 5.03 -18.57
C LEU A 51 3.85 5.88 -19.72
N TRP A 52 3.50 7.14 -19.45
CA TRP A 52 3.01 8.08 -20.44
C TRP A 52 4.06 8.35 -21.51
N GLU A 53 5.28 8.70 -21.11
CA GLU A 53 6.38 8.97 -22.04
C GLU A 53 6.74 7.76 -22.90
N LEU A 54 6.79 6.58 -22.30
CA LEU A 54 7.23 5.37 -22.99
C LEU A 54 6.16 4.75 -23.88
N LEU A 55 4.91 4.75 -23.46
CA LEU A 55 3.86 3.98 -24.12
C LEU A 55 2.96 4.85 -25.00
N LEU A 56 2.45 5.93 -24.47
CA LEU A 56 1.45 6.74 -25.17
C LEU A 56 2.09 7.70 -26.20
N ASP A 57 3.24 8.25 -25.90
CA ASP A 57 3.95 9.11 -26.84
C ASP A 57 4.50 8.28 -28.02
N ALA A 58 5.08 7.12 -27.77
CA ALA A 58 5.52 6.20 -28.81
C ALA A 58 4.36 5.70 -29.68
N ALA A 59 3.24 5.30 -29.05
CA ALA A 59 2.04 4.87 -29.78
C ALA A 59 1.43 5.99 -30.62
N SER A 60 1.38 7.21 -30.11
CA SER A 60 0.84 8.38 -30.82
C SER A 60 1.67 8.75 -32.04
N ARG A 61 3.01 8.70 -31.95
CA ARG A 61 3.92 9.01 -33.06
C ARG A 61 3.85 7.97 -34.17
N GLN A 62 3.72 6.69 -33.81
CA GLN A 62 3.63 5.60 -34.81
C GLN A 62 2.24 5.55 -35.47
N ALA A 63 1.18 5.91 -34.78
CA ALA A 63 -0.16 5.97 -35.37
C ALA A 63 -0.26 6.92 -36.57
N LEU A 64 0.65 7.89 -36.68
CA LEU A 64 0.73 8.82 -37.82
C LEU A 64 1.45 8.26 -39.03
N GLN A 65 2.15 7.13 -38.93
CA GLN A 65 3.08 6.64 -39.96
C GLN A 65 2.70 5.29 -40.60
N GLN A 66 1.75 4.52 -40.04
CA GLN A 66 1.37 3.17 -40.54
C GLN A 66 -0.15 2.93 -40.43
N PRO A 67 -0.71 1.94 -41.20
CA PRO A 67 -2.09 1.55 -40.99
C PRO A 67 -2.28 1.11 -39.53
N CYS A 68 -3.19 1.83 -38.80
CA CYS A 68 -3.44 1.59 -37.38
C CYS A 68 -4.08 0.23 -37.15
N PRO A 69 -3.62 -0.53 -36.14
CA PRO A 69 -4.35 -1.69 -35.67
C PRO A 69 -5.75 -1.28 -35.18
N CYS A 70 -6.78 -2.05 -35.57
CA CYS A 70 -8.18 -1.69 -35.33
C CYS A 70 -8.83 -2.53 -34.21
N THR A 71 -8.23 -3.65 -33.85
CA THR A 71 -8.77 -4.57 -32.83
C THR A 71 -7.89 -4.61 -31.60
N GLY A 72 -8.49 -4.90 -30.42
CA GLY A 72 -7.73 -5.04 -29.18
C GLY A 72 -6.60 -6.06 -29.25
N GLN A 73 -6.81 -7.15 -29.96
CA GLN A 73 -5.79 -8.18 -30.18
C GLN A 73 -4.63 -7.66 -31.06
N GLU A 74 -4.91 -6.93 -32.13
CA GLU A 74 -3.86 -6.33 -32.97
C GLU A 74 -3.04 -5.29 -32.21
N VAL A 75 -3.71 -4.47 -31.38
CA VAL A 75 -3.03 -3.48 -30.52
C VAL A 75 -2.14 -4.19 -29.51
N TYR A 76 -2.62 -5.28 -28.90
CA TYR A 76 -1.87 -6.10 -27.97
C TYR A 76 -0.58 -6.65 -28.61
N GLU A 77 -0.70 -7.30 -29.77
CA GLU A 77 0.44 -7.86 -30.51
C GLU A 77 1.44 -6.76 -30.93
N HIS A 78 0.92 -5.62 -31.35
CA HIS A 78 1.74 -4.49 -31.78
C HIS A 78 2.56 -3.90 -30.62
N ILE A 79 1.97 -3.77 -29.43
CA ILE A 79 2.66 -3.27 -28.24
C ILE A 79 3.66 -4.30 -27.69
N LEU A 80 3.26 -5.58 -27.64
CA LEU A 80 4.08 -6.62 -27.04
C LEU A 80 5.29 -7.00 -27.92
N HIS A 81 5.10 -7.07 -29.23
CA HIS A 81 6.12 -7.55 -30.19
C HIS A 81 6.69 -6.45 -31.09
N GLY A 82 6.08 -5.27 -31.09
CA GLY A 82 6.56 -4.11 -31.84
C GLY A 82 7.69 -3.37 -31.15
N SER A 83 8.41 -2.53 -31.94
CA SER A 83 9.44 -1.61 -31.42
C SER A 83 8.85 -0.41 -30.68
N ALA A 84 7.55 -0.41 -30.40
CA ALA A 84 6.80 0.75 -29.89
C ALA A 84 7.09 1.06 -28.43
N SER A 85 7.46 0.07 -27.61
CA SER A 85 7.73 0.29 -26.20
C SER A 85 9.15 -0.11 -25.81
N PRO A 86 10.01 0.83 -25.40
CA PRO A 86 11.32 0.53 -24.83
C PRO A 86 11.24 -0.05 -23.42
N ALA A 87 10.05 -0.05 -22.78
CA ALA A 87 9.86 -0.62 -21.46
C ALA A 87 9.81 -2.15 -21.52
N GLU A 88 10.35 -2.80 -20.52
CA GLU A 88 10.23 -4.24 -20.35
C GLU A 88 8.75 -4.60 -20.15
N SER A 89 8.16 -5.24 -21.16
CA SER A 89 6.76 -5.63 -21.19
C SER A 89 6.63 -7.14 -21.11
N THR A 90 5.66 -7.61 -20.34
CA THR A 90 5.39 -9.04 -20.17
C THR A 90 3.90 -9.32 -20.33
N PRO A 91 3.53 -10.45 -21.00
CA PRO A 91 2.13 -10.81 -21.14
C PRO A 91 1.50 -11.19 -19.79
N VAL A 92 0.22 -10.89 -19.65
CA VAL A 92 -0.64 -11.29 -18.53
C VAL A 92 -1.77 -12.13 -19.09
N GLU A 93 -1.88 -13.39 -18.67
CA GLU A 93 -2.80 -14.35 -19.30
C GLU A 93 -4.07 -14.60 -18.48
N ASP A 94 -3.99 -14.44 -17.17
CA ASP A 94 -5.12 -14.69 -16.27
C ASP A 94 -5.20 -13.66 -15.14
N LEU A 95 -6.34 -13.66 -14.43
CA LEU A 95 -6.60 -12.73 -13.34
C LEU A 95 -5.63 -12.91 -12.15
N PRO A 96 -5.26 -14.13 -11.73
CA PRO A 96 -4.24 -14.30 -10.68
C PRO A 96 -2.88 -13.73 -11.04
N ASP A 97 -2.41 -13.89 -12.30
CA ASP A 97 -1.16 -13.29 -12.75
C ASP A 97 -1.27 -11.76 -12.80
N LEU A 98 -2.42 -11.22 -13.24
CA LEU A 98 -2.70 -9.79 -13.22
C LEU A 98 -2.58 -9.23 -11.80
N VAL A 99 -3.26 -9.82 -10.82
CA VAL A 99 -3.22 -9.42 -9.42
C VAL A 99 -1.79 -9.49 -8.88
N LYS A 100 -1.06 -10.56 -9.17
CA LYS A 100 0.34 -10.72 -8.77
C LYS A 100 1.24 -9.63 -9.33
N ARG A 101 1.06 -9.25 -10.60
CA ARG A 101 1.84 -8.18 -11.25
C ARG A 101 1.53 -6.81 -10.66
N LEU A 102 0.24 -6.51 -10.47
CA LEU A 102 -0.17 -5.26 -9.82
C LEU A 102 0.41 -5.13 -8.41
N THR A 103 0.28 -6.19 -7.60
CA THR A 103 0.81 -6.17 -6.22
C THR A 103 2.34 -6.18 -6.16
N ALA A 104 3.02 -6.56 -7.25
CA ALA A 104 4.46 -6.42 -7.42
C ALA A 104 4.88 -4.98 -7.84
N GLY A 105 3.92 -4.08 -8.12
CA GLY A 105 4.17 -2.69 -8.49
C GLY A 105 4.34 -2.44 -9.97
N MET A 106 3.87 -3.34 -10.81
CA MET A 106 3.81 -3.13 -12.25
C MET A 106 2.54 -2.38 -12.65
N ALA A 107 2.60 -1.62 -13.73
CA ALA A 107 1.41 -1.10 -14.39
C ALA A 107 0.90 -2.14 -15.40
N VAL A 108 -0.42 -2.34 -15.48
CA VAL A 108 -1.03 -3.28 -16.41
C VAL A 108 -1.97 -2.55 -17.36
N LEU A 109 -1.80 -2.80 -18.66
CA LEU A 109 -2.71 -2.36 -19.71
C LEU A 109 -3.66 -3.50 -20.05
N LEU A 110 -4.96 -3.23 -19.98
CA LEU A 110 -6.03 -4.08 -20.46
C LEU A 110 -6.68 -3.42 -21.68
N LEU A 111 -7.03 -4.22 -22.70
CA LEU A 111 -7.62 -3.73 -23.95
C LEU A 111 -8.97 -4.40 -24.19
N ASP A 112 -9.93 -3.63 -24.67
CA ASP A 112 -11.22 -4.17 -25.06
C ASP A 112 -11.08 -5.07 -26.29
N GLY A 113 -11.72 -6.24 -26.27
CA GLY A 113 -11.57 -7.24 -27.33
C GLY A 113 -10.29 -8.09 -27.24
N CYS A 114 -9.52 -8.01 -26.12
CA CYS A 114 -8.36 -8.87 -25.88
C CYS A 114 -8.47 -9.56 -24.51
N ALA A 115 -8.38 -10.90 -24.50
CA ALA A 115 -8.41 -11.68 -23.25
C ALA A 115 -7.06 -11.79 -22.56
N LYS A 116 -6.14 -10.89 -22.86
CA LYS A 116 -4.80 -10.80 -22.28
C LYS A 116 -4.48 -9.35 -21.91
N GLY A 117 -3.65 -9.17 -20.89
CA GLY A 117 -3.10 -7.88 -20.52
C GLY A 117 -1.61 -7.78 -20.82
N ILE A 118 -1.06 -6.57 -20.69
CA ILE A 118 0.37 -6.30 -20.80
C ILE A 118 0.83 -5.63 -19.53
N ALA A 119 1.78 -6.23 -18.81
CA ALA A 119 2.39 -5.64 -17.64
C ALA A 119 3.70 -4.93 -18.00
N PHE A 120 3.88 -3.71 -17.49
CA PHE A 120 5.05 -2.87 -17.70
C PHE A 120 5.83 -2.71 -16.40
N SER A 121 7.14 -2.93 -16.48
CA SER A 121 8.08 -2.72 -15.36
C SER A 121 8.48 -1.25 -15.27
N VAL A 122 7.54 -0.38 -14.89
CA VAL A 122 7.74 1.06 -14.71
C VAL A 122 7.74 1.45 -13.24
N GLN A 123 8.48 0.70 -12.43
CA GLN A 123 8.55 0.96 -11.00
C GLN A 123 9.20 2.32 -10.72
N ALA A 124 8.49 3.20 -10.04
CA ALA A 124 9.01 4.50 -9.59
C ALA A 124 9.03 4.54 -8.06
N LEU A 125 9.89 3.76 -7.50
CA LEU A 125 10.15 3.84 -6.06
C LEU A 125 10.95 5.11 -5.79
N LYS A 126 10.27 6.19 -5.38
CA LYS A 126 10.92 7.41 -4.93
C LYS A 126 11.52 7.19 -3.54
N TYR A 127 12.70 6.59 -3.48
CA TYR A 127 13.44 6.31 -2.25
C TYR A 127 14.04 7.55 -1.55
N ARG A 128 13.80 8.76 -2.04
CA ARG A 128 14.55 9.96 -1.63
C ARG A 128 14.26 10.52 -0.24
N SER A 129 13.37 9.92 0.56
CA SER A 129 13.03 10.44 1.89
C SER A 129 12.75 9.36 2.93
N VAL A 130 13.28 8.14 2.72
CA VAL A 130 13.13 7.07 3.70
C VAL A 130 14.42 6.99 4.50
N ASP A 131 14.43 7.66 5.65
CA ASP A 131 15.55 7.66 6.59
C ASP A 131 15.36 6.56 7.65
N GLU A 132 16.43 6.24 8.36
CA GLU A 132 16.39 5.35 9.51
C GLU A 132 15.62 6.04 10.64
N PRO A 133 14.66 5.37 11.30
CA PRO A 133 13.86 5.97 12.36
C PRO A 133 14.75 6.31 13.56
N GLU A 134 14.73 7.55 14.00
CA GLU A 134 15.55 8.04 15.13
C GLU A 134 15.17 7.35 16.45
N GLY A 135 13.88 6.98 16.61
CA GLY A 135 13.34 6.40 17.85
C GLY A 135 13.37 4.87 17.91
N GLU A 136 13.55 4.20 16.76
CA GLU A 136 13.45 2.73 16.65
C GLU A 136 14.61 2.16 15.82
N GLY A 137 15.85 2.42 16.24
CA GLY A 137 17.05 1.86 15.62
C GLY A 137 17.04 0.34 15.63
N ASN A 138 17.43 -0.32 14.53
CA ASN A 138 17.41 -1.77 14.39
C ASN A 138 18.82 -2.32 14.18
N LEU A 139 19.22 -3.29 14.99
CA LEU A 139 20.50 -3.99 14.82
C LEU A 139 20.48 -4.96 13.63
N ARG A 140 19.31 -5.51 13.27
CA ARG A 140 19.12 -6.44 12.16
C ARG A 140 17.80 -6.18 11.43
N GLY A 141 17.80 -6.32 10.10
CA GLY A 141 16.60 -6.17 9.27
C GLY A 141 16.54 -4.84 8.54
N SER A 142 15.36 -4.48 8.04
CA SER A 142 15.14 -3.23 7.32
C SER A 142 15.33 -2.02 8.24
N ARG A 143 16.11 -1.05 7.78
CA ARG A 143 16.31 0.23 8.47
C ARG A 143 15.39 1.32 7.96
N GLU A 144 14.45 0.98 7.08
CA GLU A 144 13.48 1.92 6.56
C GLU A 144 12.51 2.38 7.64
N GLY A 145 12.37 3.69 7.81
CA GLY A 145 11.37 4.36 8.61
C GLY A 145 10.21 4.88 7.77
N PHE A 146 9.09 5.22 8.43
CA PHE A 146 8.03 6.00 7.81
C PHE A 146 8.51 7.44 7.58
N ALA A 147 8.02 8.04 6.50
CA ALA A 147 8.25 9.45 6.17
C ALA A 147 7.07 10.32 6.65
N ASP A 148 7.22 11.65 6.59
CA ASP A 148 6.12 12.57 6.90
C ASP A 148 4.98 12.51 5.90
N LEU A 149 5.26 12.18 4.63
CA LEU A 149 4.25 12.14 3.57
C LEU A 149 3.44 10.84 3.60
N LEU A 150 2.14 10.96 3.84
CA LEU A 150 1.21 9.83 3.91
C LEU A 150 1.28 8.91 2.66
N ARG A 151 1.30 9.50 1.45
CA ARG A 151 1.36 8.73 0.19
C ARG A 151 2.60 7.85 0.10
N VAL A 152 3.74 8.33 0.57
CA VAL A 152 4.99 7.55 0.64
C VAL A 152 4.80 6.36 1.59
N ASN A 153 4.22 6.60 2.77
CA ASN A 153 3.98 5.57 3.78
C ASN A 153 3.04 4.47 3.29
N LEU A 154 1.98 4.85 2.55
CA LEU A 154 1.07 3.88 1.94
C LEU A 154 1.79 3.00 0.90
N SER A 155 2.64 3.59 0.06
CA SER A 155 3.43 2.84 -0.92
C SER A 155 4.43 1.89 -0.26
N LEU A 156 5.04 2.27 0.89
CA LEU A 156 5.91 1.38 1.67
C LEU A 156 5.14 0.17 2.20
N LEU A 157 3.94 0.37 2.76
CA LEU A 157 3.09 -0.74 3.22
C LEU A 157 2.66 -1.64 2.06
N ARG A 158 2.21 -1.08 0.93
CA ARG A 158 1.83 -1.84 -0.27
C ARG A 158 2.99 -2.68 -0.81
N ARG A 159 4.19 -2.13 -0.82
CA ARG A 159 5.40 -2.82 -1.27
C ARG A 159 5.75 -4.02 -0.39
N LEU A 160 5.58 -3.89 0.93
CA LEU A 160 5.90 -4.95 1.90
C LEU A 160 4.78 -6.00 1.98
N VAL A 161 3.52 -5.58 1.91
CA VAL A 161 2.34 -6.45 1.99
C VAL A 161 1.74 -6.61 0.59
N ARG A 162 2.30 -7.52 -0.19
CA ARG A 162 1.95 -7.77 -1.60
C ARG A 162 0.75 -8.71 -1.71
N THR A 163 -0.42 -8.27 -1.24
CA THR A 163 -1.66 -9.03 -1.30
C THR A 163 -2.81 -8.14 -1.76
N ASP A 164 -3.81 -8.74 -2.38
CA ASP A 164 -5.08 -8.11 -2.74
C ASP A 164 -5.99 -7.86 -1.51
N ASP A 165 -5.69 -8.51 -0.38
CA ASP A 165 -6.42 -8.29 0.87
C ASP A 165 -6.06 -6.99 1.58
N LEU A 166 -4.91 -6.37 1.25
CA LEU A 166 -4.51 -5.11 1.87
C LEU A 166 -5.40 -3.96 1.37
N VAL A 167 -6.08 -3.32 2.30
CA VAL A 167 -6.92 -2.14 2.07
C VAL A 167 -6.30 -0.93 2.75
N LEU A 168 -6.17 0.17 2.00
CA LEU A 168 -5.62 1.44 2.44
C LEU A 168 -6.70 2.52 2.24
N GLU A 169 -7.52 2.78 3.25
CA GLU A 169 -8.59 3.78 3.20
C GLU A 169 -8.02 5.14 3.60
N VAL A 170 -8.16 6.15 2.74
CA VAL A 170 -7.75 7.53 3.02
C VAL A 170 -8.98 8.37 3.29
N ALA A 171 -8.93 9.19 4.33
CA ALA A 171 -9.96 10.15 4.68
C ALA A 171 -9.35 11.47 5.18
N GLN A 172 -10.16 12.53 5.21
CA GLN A 172 -9.77 13.81 5.80
C GLN A 172 -10.40 13.96 7.18
N ALA A 173 -9.61 14.47 8.11
CA ALA A 173 -10.09 14.84 9.44
C ALA A 173 -10.91 16.14 9.40
N ASP A 174 -11.90 16.24 10.26
CA ASP A 174 -12.71 17.47 10.45
C ASP A 174 -11.89 18.49 11.27
N THR A 175 -10.85 19.03 10.64
CA THR A 175 -9.95 20.06 11.19
C THR A 175 -9.86 21.21 10.22
N ALA A 176 -9.45 22.40 10.68
CA ALA A 176 -9.26 23.56 9.82
C ALA A 176 -8.24 23.32 8.69
N ALA A 177 -7.26 22.45 8.92
CA ALA A 177 -6.24 22.08 7.93
C ALA A 177 -6.68 20.97 6.98
N GLY A 178 -7.77 20.24 7.28
CA GLY A 178 -8.21 19.10 6.49
C GLY A 178 -7.15 18.01 6.37
N THR A 179 -6.41 17.72 7.46
CA THR A 179 -5.29 16.78 7.45
C THR A 179 -5.76 15.38 7.04
N GLU A 180 -5.11 14.78 6.06
CA GLU A 180 -5.39 13.43 5.61
C GLU A 180 -4.87 12.39 6.62
N TYR A 181 -5.62 11.32 6.78
CA TYR A 181 -5.20 10.13 7.51
C TYR A 181 -5.59 8.86 6.76
N ALA A 182 -4.94 7.76 7.07
CA ALA A 182 -5.26 6.47 6.47
C ALA A 182 -5.55 5.42 7.53
N ILE A 183 -6.52 4.55 7.23
CA ILE A 183 -6.82 3.33 7.97
C ILE A 183 -6.41 2.16 7.09
N CYS A 184 -5.41 1.40 7.55
CA CYS A 184 -4.83 0.28 6.82
C CYS A 184 -5.16 -1.03 7.52
N TYR A 185 -5.63 -2.03 6.79
CA TYR A 185 -5.94 -3.36 7.33
C TYR A 185 -5.92 -4.43 6.24
N CYS A 186 -5.75 -5.70 6.64
CA CYS A 186 -5.89 -6.84 5.73
C CYS A 186 -7.31 -7.42 5.83
N ARG A 187 -8.02 -7.47 4.69
CA ARG A 187 -9.33 -8.08 4.55
C ARG A 187 -9.24 -9.58 4.92
N GLY A 188 -10.25 -10.11 5.58
CA GLY A 188 -10.25 -11.52 6.01
C GLY A 188 -9.37 -11.85 7.22
N LYS A 189 -8.45 -10.94 7.63
CA LYS A 189 -7.63 -11.08 8.84
C LYS A 189 -8.06 -10.13 9.95
N ALA A 190 -8.29 -8.87 9.62
CA ALA A 190 -8.79 -7.88 10.58
C ALA A 190 -10.26 -8.16 10.92
N ASP A 191 -10.62 -7.96 12.20
CA ASP A 191 -12.02 -8.05 12.63
C ASP A 191 -12.84 -6.93 11.97
N PRO A 192 -13.86 -7.27 11.13
CA PRO A 192 -14.68 -6.28 10.46
C PRO A 192 -15.46 -5.37 11.42
N ALA A 193 -15.77 -5.84 12.62
CA ALA A 193 -16.46 -5.03 13.65
C ALA A 193 -15.51 -3.95 14.17
N MET A 194 -14.26 -4.31 14.44
CA MET A 194 -13.23 -3.36 14.88
C MET A 194 -12.89 -2.34 13.80
N VAL A 195 -12.75 -2.76 12.54
CA VAL A 195 -12.52 -1.84 11.40
C VAL A 195 -13.65 -0.82 11.31
N ARG A 196 -14.92 -1.25 11.39
CA ARG A 196 -16.08 -0.34 11.38
C ARG A 196 -16.06 0.62 12.56
N GLN A 197 -15.75 0.12 13.77
CA GLN A 197 -15.67 0.94 14.97
C GLN A 197 -14.57 2.00 14.84
N VAL A 198 -13.37 1.63 14.42
CA VAL A 198 -12.25 2.57 14.21
C VAL A 198 -12.64 3.62 13.19
N ARG A 199 -13.14 3.22 12.02
CA ARG A 199 -13.58 4.14 10.96
C ARG A 199 -14.62 5.14 11.46
N GLN A 200 -15.67 4.67 12.16
CA GLN A 200 -16.72 5.55 12.71
C GLN A 200 -16.16 6.49 13.77
N THR A 201 -15.30 6.00 14.63
CA THR A 201 -14.69 6.81 15.70
C THR A 201 -13.80 7.90 15.13
N LEU A 202 -12.93 7.58 14.16
CA LEU A 202 -12.04 8.56 13.54
C LEU A 202 -12.82 9.58 12.70
N ALA A 203 -13.86 9.15 11.99
CA ALA A 203 -14.72 10.06 11.23
C ALA A 203 -15.53 11.01 12.12
N ALA A 204 -15.87 10.59 13.34
CA ALA A 204 -16.59 11.42 14.32
C ALA A 204 -15.66 12.28 15.17
N ALA A 205 -14.36 12.01 15.17
CA ALA A 205 -13.37 12.76 15.93
C ALA A 205 -13.22 14.18 15.37
N LYS A 206 -13.19 15.17 16.25
CA LYS A 206 -13.03 16.59 15.91
C LYS A 206 -11.87 17.19 16.70
N PRO A 207 -10.64 16.81 16.41
CA PRO A 207 -9.49 17.45 16.99
C PRO A 207 -9.34 18.87 16.43
N GLU A 208 -8.96 19.85 17.25
CA GLU A 208 -8.66 21.21 16.76
C GLU A 208 -7.49 21.18 15.76
N LEU A 209 -6.52 20.31 16.01
CA LEU A 209 -5.35 20.10 15.20
C LEU A 209 -5.02 18.61 15.14
N LEU A 210 -4.55 18.13 14.00
CA LEU A 210 -4.12 16.75 13.79
C LEU A 210 -2.70 16.74 13.22
N LEU A 211 -1.72 16.51 14.07
CA LEU A 211 -0.29 16.43 13.70
C LEU A 211 0.24 15.01 13.72
N ASP A 212 -0.40 14.12 14.50
CA ASP A 212 0.03 12.75 14.71
C ASP A 212 -1.18 11.85 15.03
N SER A 213 -1.04 10.56 14.84
CA SER A 213 -2.11 9.59 15.11
C SER A 213 -2.53 9.52 16.58
N SER A 214 -1.69 9.93 17.52
CA SER A 214 -2.00 9.98 18.96
C SER A 214 -3.13 10.97 19.30
N TYR A 215 -3.35 11.97 18.46
CA TYR A 215 -4.46 12.89 18.63
C TYR A 215 -5.83 12.23 18.57
N PHE A 216 -5.95 11.04 17.97
CA PHE A 216 -7.19 10.27 17.96
C PHE A 216 -7.44 9.45 19.22
N VAL A 217 -6.44 9.27 20.08
CA VAL A 217 -6.54 8.43 21.28
C VAL A 217 -7.70 8.82 22.21
N PRO A 218 -8.01 10.09 22.46
CA PRO A 218 -9.14 10.46 23.33
C PRO A 218 -10.50 9.94 22.86
N TRP A 219 -10.70 9.79 21.56
CA TRP A 219 -11.94 9.24 20.96
C TRP A 219 -11.93 7.73 20.90
N LEU A 220 -10.77 7.13 20.63
CA LEU A 220 -10.61 5.67 20.63
C LEU A 220 -10.71 5.07 22.02
N LEU A 221 -10.32 5.81 23.05
CA LEU A 221 -10.26 5.40 24.45
C LEU A 221 -11.02 6.36 25.36
N PRO A 222 -12.35 6.41 25.30
CA PRO A 222 -13.13 7.37 26.08
C PRO A 222 -13.07 7.14 27.61
N SER A 223 -12.61 5.97 28.06
CA SER A 223 -12.49 5.67 29.49
C SER A 223 -11.07 5.90 30.00
N ARG A 224 -10.89 6.90 30.88
CA ARG A 224 -9.63 7.20 31.58
C ARG A 224 -9.17 6.11 32.58
N ALA A 225 -9.97 5.08 32.81
CA ALA A 225 -9.75 4.06 33.84
C ALA A 225 -8.92 2.85 33.36
N ARG A 226 -8.29 2.89 32.17
CA ARG A 226 -7.48 1.77 31.69
C ARG A 226 -6.02 1.97 32.09
N LEU A 227 -5.48 0.97 32.80
CA LEU A 227 -4.07 0.94 33.20
C LEU A 227 -3.12 0.79 32.00
N PHE A 228 -3.62 0.18 30.92
CA PHE A 228 -2.86 -0.04 29.68
C PHE A 228 -3.65 0.47 28.47
N THR A 229 -2.95 1.16 27.58
CA THR A 229 -3.53 1.64 26.31
C THR A 229 -3.57 0.49 25.30
N PRO A 230 -4.73 0.20 24.66
CA PRO A 230 -4.81 -0.79 23.58
C PRO A 230 -4.31 -0.24 22.23
N VAL A 231 -3.39 0.71 22.26
CA VAL A 231 -2.72 1.28 21.09
C VAL A 231 -1.21 1.20 21.28
N SER A 232 -0.50 0.84 20.25
CA SER A 232 0.97 0.90 20.16
C SER A 232 1.37 1.76 18.97
N TYR A 233 2.62 2.18 18.95
CA TYR A 233 3.16 3.02 17.89
C TYR A 233 4.41 2.37 17.31
N THR A 234 4.65 2.61 16.01
CA THR A 234 5.89 2.22 15.35
C THR A 234 6.24 3.20 14.24
N GLN A 235 7.52 3.48 14.08
CA GLN A 235 8.07 4.25 12.97
C GLN A 235 8.56 3.34 11.84
N ARG A 236 8.43 2.02 11.98
CA ARG A 236 8.98 1.02 11.07
C ARG A 236 7.89 0.42 10.18
N PRO A 237 7.96 0.62 8.85
CA PRO A 237 7.02 0.00 7.90
C PRO A 237 7.02 -1.54 7.99
N ALA A 238 8.17 -2.15 8.27
CA ALA A 238 8.27 -3.60 8.43
C ALA A 238 7.49 -4.12 9.63
N ALA A 239 7.57 -3.45 10.79
CA ALA A 239 6.80 -3.80 11.98
C ALA A 239 5.30 -3.60 11.75
N ALA A 240 4.89 -2.45 11.19
CA ALA A 240 3.49 -2.18 10.85
C ALA A 240 2.94 -3.24 9.88
N SER A 241 3.72 -3.65 8.88
CA SER A 241 3.34 -4.68 7.90
C SER A 241 3.14 -6.05 8.56
N ALA A 242 4.00 -6.43 9.50
CA ALA A 242 3.83 -7.66 10.28
C ALA A 242 2.52 -7.64 11.07
N LYS A 243 2.21 -6.51 11.75
CA LYS A 243 0.97 -6.31 12.49
C LYS A 243 -0.28 -6.35 11.60
N LEU A 244 -0.22 -5.79 10.40
CA LEU A 244 -1.29 -5.92 9.40
C LEU A 244 -1.53 -7.39 9.01
N CYS A 245 -0.46 -8.17 8.83
CA CYS A 245 -0.55 -9.59 8.54
C CYS A 245 -1.10 -10.42 9.70
N GLU A 246 -0.99 -9.95 10.94
CA GLU A 246 -1.61 -10.51 12.15
C GLU A 246 -3.10 -10.14 12.29
N GLY A 247 -3.66 -9.31 11.40
CA GLY A 247 -5.06 -8.88 11.44
C GLY A 247 -5.30 -7.61 12.24
N ARG A 248 -4.26 -6.83 12.53
CA ARG A 248 -4.40 -5.53 13.21
C ARG A 248 -4.69 -4.41 12.23
N ILE A 249 -5.10 -3.29 12.78
CA ILE A 249 -5.38 -2.06 12.04
C ILE A 249 -4.21 -1.09 12.30
N VAL A 250 -3.74 -0.47 11.23
CA VAL A 250 -2.70 0.57 11.30
C VAL A 250 -3.32 1.89 10.87
N VAL A 251 -3.10 2.94 11.66
CA VAL A 251 -3.53 4.31 11.34
C VAL A 251 -2.31 5.19 11.13
N LEU A 252 -2.28 5.87 9.98
CA LEU A 252 -1.24 6.82 9.58
C LEU A 252 -1.86 8.21 9.43
N VAL A 253 -1.12 9.25 9.77
CA VAL A 253 -1.52 10.64 9.62
C VAL A 253 -0.50 11.37 8.74
N ASN A 254 -0.96 12.21 7.84
CA ASN A 254 -0.08 13.02 7.00
C ASN A 254 0.68 14.05 7.86
N GLY A 255 1.99 14.12 7.70
CA GLY A 255 2.86 14.97 8.50
C GLY A 255 3.49 14.26 9.71
N SER A 256 3.28 12.93 9.87
CA SER A 256 3.86 12.16 10.96
C SER A 256 4.50 10.86 10.46
N PRO A 257 5.74 10.55 10.88
CA PRO A 257 6.41 9.30 10.57
C PRO A 257 6.01 8.17 11.53
N SER A 258 4.97 8.37 12.35
CA SER A 258 4.54 7.42 13.37
C SER A 258 3.21 6.77 12.99
N ALA A 259 3.20 5.44 12.95
CA ALA A 259 2.01 4.64 12.73
C ALA A 259 1.42 4.16 14.05
N MET A 260 0.13 4.38 14.27
CA MET A 260 -0.61 3.81 15.39
C MET A 260 -1.15 2.44 15.01
N VAL A 261 -0.97 1.45 15.87
CA VAL A 261 -1.41 0.06 15.68
C VAL A 261 -2.48 -0.30 16.70
N LEU A 262 -3.55 -0.92 16.24
CA LEU A 262 -4.75 -1.29 16.99
C LEU A 262 -5.19 -2.75 16.69
N PRO A 263 -5.57 -3.55 17.70
CA PRO A 263 -5.32 -3.35 19.12
C PRO A 263 -3.85 -3.67 19.46
N ALA A 264 -3.30 -2.99 20.48
CA ALA A 264 -2.04 -3.41 21.08
C ALA A 264 -2.29 -4.56 22.07
N LEU A 265 -1.38 -5.53 22.11
CA LEU A 265 -1.40 -6.59 23.09
C LEU A 265 -0.61 -6.15 24.33
N PHE A 266 -1.06 -6.60 25.50
CA PHE A 266 -0.38 -6.28 26.76
C PHE A 266 1.10 -6.68 26.77
N CYS A 267 1.44 -7.83 26.19
CA CYS A 267 2.82 -8.33 26.09
C CYS A 267 3.75 -7.39 25.29
N GLU A 268 3.21 -6.63 24.34
CA GLU A 268 4.02 -5.71 23.51
C GLU A 268 4.63 -4.56 24.30
N ASN A 269 4.07 -4.24 25.48
CA ASN A 269 4.68 -3.25 26.36
C ASN A 269 5.98 -3.75 27.01
N PHE A 270 6.27 -5.04 26.89
CA PHE A 270 7.47 -5.69 27.41
C PHE A 270 8.42 -6.21 26.33
N GLU A 271 8.04 -6.08 25.05
CA GLU A 271 8.87 -6.47 23.92
C GLU A 271 9.92 -5.38 23.64
N CYS A 272 11.16 -5.82 23.40
CA CYS A 272 12.22 -4.94 22.94
C CYS A 272 12.14 -4.79 21.42
N LEU A 273 12.64 -3.67 20.88
CA LEU A 273 12.62 -3.37 19.44
C LEU A 273 13.30 -4.45 18.58
N ASP A 274 14.26 -5.17 19.13
CA ASP A 274 14.99 -6.23 18.45
C ASP A 274 14.25 -7.58 18.40
N ASP A 275 13.16 -7.75 19.16
CA ASP A 275 12.42 -9.01 19.25
C ASP A 275 11.65 -9.37 17.97
N TYR A 276 11.33 -8.38 17.13
CA TYR A 276 10.61 -8.60 15.87
C TYR A 276 11.41 -9.34 14.78
N ALA A 277 12.74 -9.39 14.90
CA ALA A 277 13.63 -9.99 13.90
C ALA A 277 14.08 -11.40 14.23
N SER A 278 13.69 -11.95 15.39
CA SER A 278 14.20 -13.23 15.88
C SER A 278 13.12 -14.31 15.90
N THR A 279 13.55 -15.58 15.77
CA THR A 279 12.66 -16.72 16.01
C THR A 279 12.20 -16.71 17.48
N ALA A 280 11.00 -17.20 17.77
CA ALA A 280 10.38 -17.20 19.11
C ALA A 280 11.28 -17.70 20.26
N VAL A 281 12.23 -18.58 19.95
CA VAL A 281 13.23 -19.08 20.92
C VAL A 281 14.26 -18.01 21.28
N PHE A 282 14.67 -17.17 20.33
CA PHE A 282 15.62 -16.07 20.57
C PHE A 282 14.97 -14.90 21.33
N ALA A 283 13.71 -14.57 21.01
CA ALA A 283 12.94 -13.53 21.70
C ALA A 283 12.82 -13.86 23.20
N SER A 284 12.54 -15.09 23.56
CA SER A 284 12.48 -15.53 24.95
C SER A 284 13.81 -15.40 25.70
N CYS A 285 14.94 -15.62 25.02
CA CYS A 285 16.26 -15.45 25.63
C CYS A 285 16.62 -13.98 25.82
N LEU A 286 16.27 -13.09 24.87
CA LEU A 286 16.52 -11.65 24.96
C LEU A 286 15.71 -10.98 26.07
N LEU A 287 14.45 -11.39 26.27
CA LEU A 287 13.61 -10.92 27.39
C LEU A 287 14.25 -11.25 28.76
N TYR A 288 14.99 -12.37 28.86
CA TYR A 288 15.68 -12.77 30.08
C TYR A 288 17.02 -12.05 30.31
N THR A 289 17.66 -11.60 29.23
CA THR A 289 19.02 -11.00 29.27
C THR A 289 19.03 -9.50 29.02
N SER A 290 17.87 -8.88 28.68
CA SER A 290 17.77 -7.43 28.53
C SER A 290 18.02 -6.75 29.89
N PRO A 291 19.03 -5.85 29.98
CA PRO A 291 19.30 -5.16 31.24
C PRO A 291 18.09 -4.34 31.64
N SER A 292 17.65 -4.53 32.88
CA SER A 292 16.57 -3.76 33.48
C SER A 292 16.95 -2.26 33.48
N PRO A 293 16.00 -1.31 33.36
CA PRO A 293 16.30 0.11 33.54
C PRO A 293 16.98 0.45 34.86
N ARG A 294 16.94 -0.44 35.85
CA ARG A 294 17.70 -0.35 37.11
C ARG A 294 19.20 -0.57 36.94
N ASP A 295 19.61 -1.33 35.94
CA ASP A 295 21.02 -1.62 35.68
C ASP A 295 21.77 -0.42 35.11
N TYR A 296 21.05 0.49 34.41
CA TYR A 296 21.58 1.77 33.93
C TYR A 296 21.61 2.85 35.03
N ALA A 297 20.85 2.71 36.10
CA ALA A 297 20.84 3.69 37.18
C ALA A 297 21.95 3.43 38.24
N ALA A 298 22.65 2.31 38.13
CA ALA A 298 23.71 1.88 39.07
C ALA A 298 25.13 2.04 38.50
N SER A 299 25.27 2.51 37.22
CA SER A 299 26.53 2.88 36.59
C SER A 299 26.63 4.41 36.42
#